data_5abaa8ac4f8698394a208f469804352a
#
_entry.id   5abaa8ac4f8698394a208f469804352a
#
_cell.length_a   1.000
_cell.length_b   1.000
_cell.length_c   1.000
_cell.angle_alpha   90.00
_cell.angle_beta   90.00
_cell.angle_gamma   90.00
#
_symmetry.space_group_name_H-M   'P 1'
#
loop_
_entity.id
_entity.type
_entity.pdbx_description
1 polymer ?
#
loop_
_entity_poly.entity_id
_entity_poly.type
_entity_poly.pdbx_seq_one_letter_code
_entity_poly.pdbx_strand_id
1 'polypeptide(L)'
;IISDNGYIPVDDKAQAYQAGSASGDVTVAGSSSVTPVMEKLKEAYEGVNKNVKITVQESDSTTGMTSASEGTCDIGMASRDLTDEEKQNLTPTEIALDGIAVIVNPSNGIENLTSDQVKGIFTGEITDWADVQ
;
A
#
# COMPACT_ATOMS: atom_id res chain seq x y z
N ILE A 1 -2.54 -17.27 -9.66
CA ILE A 1 -2.86 -17.37 -8.21
C ILE A 1 -3.60 -16.11 -7.75
N ILE A 2 -3.17 -14.93 -8.14
CA ILE A 2 -3.86 -13.67 -7.78
C ILE A 2 -5.19 -13.51 -8.51
N SER A 3 -5.31 -14.02 -9.75
CA SER A 3 -6.55 -13.95 -10.55
C SER A 3 -7.72 -14.70 -9.95
N ASP A 4 -7.48 -15.73 -9.15
CA ASP A 4 -8.54 -16.63 -8.64
C ASP A 4 -9.19 -16.12 -7.34
N ASN A 5 -8.67 -15.05 -6.75
CA ASN A 5 -9.14 -14.47 -5.49
C ASN A 5 -10.00 -13.21 -5.65
N GLY A 6 -10.64 -13.03 -6.79
CA GLY A 6 -11.51 -11.89 -7.04
C GLY A 6 -10.78 -10.56 -7.25
N TYR A 7 -9.48 -10.60 -7.51
CA TYR A 7 -8.73 -9.42 -7.89
C TYR A 7 -9.26 -8.86 -9.22
N ILE A 8 -9.70 -7.61 -9.19
CA ILE A 8 -10.15 -6.89 -10.39
C ILE A 8 -8.99 -5.99 -10.82
N PRO A 9 -8.21 -6.38 -11.84
CA PRO A 9 -7.02 -5.63 -12.24
C PRO A 9 -7.33 -4.30 -12.93
N VAL A 10 -8.55 -4.15 -13.46
CA VAL A 10 -8.98 -2.96 -14.19
C VAL A 10 -10.45 -2.70 -13.90
N ASP A 11 -10.78 -1.46 -13.55
CA ASP A 11 -12.17 -0.99 -13.56
C ASP A 11 -12.52 -0.52 -14.97
N ASP A 12 -13.26 -1.34 -15.72
CA ASP A 12 -13.71 -1.02 -17.08
C ASP A 12 -14.57 0.26 -17.15
N LYS A 13 -15.04 0.75 -16.00
CA LYS A 13 -15.84 1.98 -15.89
C LYS A 13 -14.99 3.18 -15.47
N ALA A 14 -13.72 2.98 -15.13
CA ALA A 14 -12.83 4.07 -14.77
C ALA A 14 -12.66 5.00 -15.97
N GLN A 15 -12.96 6.27 -15.77
CA GLN A 15 -12.70 7.27 -16.80
C GLN A 15 -11.22 7.65 -16.80
N ALA A 16 -10.64 7.77 -17.98
CA ALA A 16 -9.27 8.28 -18.10
C ALA A 16 -9.16 9.68 -17.49
N TYR A 17 -8.15 9.87 -16.65
CA TYR A 17 -7.86 11.17 -16.10
C TYR A 17 -7.59 12.19 -17.22
N GLN A 18 -8.24 13.34 -17.13
CA GLN A 18 -8.02 14.45 -18.06
C GLN A 18 -7.01 15.42 -17.46
N ALA A 19 -6.01 15.79 -18.26
CA ALA A 19 -5.02 16.78 -17.85
C ALA A 19 -5.69 18.11 -17.45
N GLY A 20 -5.30 18.62 -16.29
CA GLY A 20 -5.69 19.94 -15.83
C GLY A 20 -4.64 21.02 -16.14
N SER A 21 -4.79 22.17 -15.51
CA SER A 21 -3.81 23.26 -15.56
C SER A 21 -2.81 23.24 -14.39
N ALA A 22 -2.67 22.10 -13.70
CA ALA A 22 -1.78 21.95 -12.55
C ALA A 22 -0.32 22.16 -12.98
N SER A 23 0.45 22.84 -12.14
CA SER A 23 1.88 23.04 -12.33
C SER A 23 2.58 23.18 -10.97
N GLY A 24 3.85 22.83 -10.91
CA GLY A 24 4.68 22.95 -9.71
C GLY A 24 5.31 21.63 -9.31
N ASP A 25 6.06 21.70 -8.21
CA ASP A 25 6.75 20.54 -7.63
C ASP A 25 5.91 19.98 -6.47
N VAL A 26 5.83 18.66 -6.40
CA VAL A 26 5.14 17.92 -5.33
C VAL A 26 6.12 16.91 -4.73
N THR A 27 6.28 16.94 -3.43
CA THR A 27 7.08 15.96 -2.69
C THR A 27 6.17 14.95 -1.99
N VAL A 28 6.40 13.67 -2.27
CA VAL A 28 5.67 12.56 -1.67
C VAL A 28 6.66 11.75 -0.84
N ALA A 29 6.35 11.46 0.43
CA ALA A 29 7.26 10.73 1.31
C ALA A 29 6.54 9.64 2.12
N GLY A 30 7.23 8.55 2.44
CA GLY A 30 6.71 7.54 3.36
C GLY A 30 6.92 6.10 2.91
N SER A 31 5.94 5.27 3.20
CA SER A 31 5.97 3.81 3.13
C SER A 31 6.67 3.23 1.89
N SER A 32 7.70 2.43 2.12
CA SER A 32 8.39 1.64 1.08
C SER A 32 7.45 0.67 0.35
N SER A 33 6.43 0.14 1.04
CA SER A 33 5.43 -0.75 0.42
C SER A 33 4.55 -0.02 -0.59
N VAL A 34 4.32 1.29 -0.41
CA VAL A 34 3.52 2.12 -1.32
C VAL A 34 4.36 2.71 -2.45
N THR A 35 5.66 2.85 -2.26
CA THR A 35 6.59 3.47 -3.23
C THR A 35 6.44 2.92 -4.66
N PRO A 36 6.39 1.59 -4.92
CA PRO A 36 6.27 1.08 -6.28
C PRO A 36 4.97 1.52 -6.99
N VAL A 37 3.86 1.60 -6.25
CA VAL A 37 2.58 2.09 -6.78
C VAL A 37 2.67 3.60 -7.04
N MET A 38 3.24 4.35 -6.10
CA MET A 38 3.38 5.80 -6.21
C MET A 38 4.27 6.20 -7.40
N GLU A 39 5.35 5.47 -7.66
CA GLU A 39 6.21 5.74 -8.84
C GLU A 39 5.43 5.52 -10.16
N LYS A 40 4.53 4.54 -10.23
CA LYS A 40 3.67 4.34 -11.39
C LYS A 40 2.62 5.43 -11.54
N LEU A 41 2.02 5.87 -10.44
CA LEU A 41 1.08 6.99 -10.45
C LEU A 41 1.76 8.30 -10.87
N LYS A 42 2.96 8.56 -10.36
CA LYS A 42 3.81 9.68 -10.77
C LYS A 42 4.07 9.67 -12.27
N GLU A 43 4.58 8.54 -12.80
CA GLU A 43 4.87 8.39 -14.23
C GLU A 43 3.64 8.70 -15.08
N ALA A 44 2.49 8.15 -14.71
CA ALA A 44 1.23 8.38 -15.41
C ALA A 44 0.76 9.83 -15.30
N TYR A 45 0.84 10.43 -14.11
CA TYR A 45 0.38 11.80 -13.87
C TYR A 45 1.26 12.84 -14.58
N GLU A 46 2.59 12.74 -14.50
CA GLU A 46 3.53 13.60 -15.22
C GLU A 46 3.43 13.40 -16.74
N GLY A 47 3.01 12.19 -17.15
CA GLY A 47 2.72 11.88 -18.55
C GLY A 47 1.67 12.80 -19.17
N VAL A 48 0.64 13.16 -18.41
CA VAL A 48 -0.48 14.00 -18.86
C VAL A 48 -0.39 15.46 -18.36
N ASN A 49 0.31 15.72 -17.25
CA ASN A 49 0.51 17.06 -16.67
C ASN A 49 1.99 17.47 -16.76
N LYS A 50 2.43 17.92 -17.90
CA LYS A 50 3.84 18.21 -18.21
C LYS A 50 4.48 19.32 -17.36
N ASN A 51 3.68 20.12 -16.68
CA ASN A 51 4.13 21.23 -15.82
C ASN A 51 4.20 20.85 -14.35
N VAL A 52 3.93 19.58 -13.99
CA VAL A 52 4.06 19.06 -12.64
C VAL A 52 5.29 18.16 -12.55
N LYS A 53 6.04 18.28 -11.47
CA LYS A 53 7.14 17.38 -11.13
C LYS A 53 6.90 16.77 -9.77
N ILE A 54 6.94 15.44 -9.70
CA ILE A 54 6.72 14.70 -8.46
C ILE A 54 8.05 14.06 -8.02
N THR A 55 8.41 14.26 -6.76
CA THR A 55 9.55 13.60 -6.14
C THR A 55 9.04 12.62 -5.10
N VAL A 56 9.41 11.34 -5.23
CA VAL A 56 9.05 10.31 -4.26
C VAL A 56 10.25 10.00 -3.37
N GLN A 57 10.04 10.06 -2.06
CA GLN A 57 11.04 9.79 -1.03
C GLN A 57 10.59 8.57 -0.22
N GLU A 58 11.31 7.47 -0.38
CA GLU A 58 11.02 6.24 0.34
C GLU A 58 11.49 6.31 1.79
N SER A 59 10.61 5.89 2.71
CA SER A 59 10.89 5.71 4.13
C SER A 59 9.92 4.70 4.74
N ASP A 60 9.52 4.86 5.99
CA ASP A 60 8.43 4.13 6.64
C ASP A 60 7.16 4.98 6.75
N SER A 61 6.02 4.32 7.06
CA SER A 61 4.73 5.00 7.16
C SER A 61 4.71 6.11 8.22
N THR A 62 5.34 5.90 9.38
CA THR A 62 5.34 6.86 10.47
C THR A 62 6.12 8.12 10.10
N THR A 63 7.31 7.94 9.50
CA THR A 63 8.12 9.05 8.97
C THR A 63 7.35 9.83 7.90
N GLY A 64 6.63 9.14 7.00
CA GLY A 64 5.79 9.78 5.99
C GLY A 64 4.67 10.62 6.60
N MET A 65 3.98 10.10 7.62
CA MET A 65 2.91 10.84 8.30
C MET A 65 3.44 12.05 9.07
N THR A 66 4.57 11.89 9.75
CA THR A 66 5.24 13.01 10.43
C THR A 66 5.63 14.11 9.44
N SER A 67 6.27 13.74 8.33
CA SER A 67 6.70 14.69 7.30
C SER A 67 5.52 15.46 6.69
N ALA A 68 4.40 14.77 6.43
CA ALA A 68 3.20 15.42 5.92
C ALA A 68 2.56 16.36 6.97
N SER A 69 2.51 15.95 8.23
CA SER A 69 1.98 16.76 9.32
C SER A 69 2.81 18.01 9.59
N GLU A 70 4.12 17.93 9.44
CA GLU A 70 5.07 19.05 9.59
C GLU A 70 5.21 19.91 8.33
N GLY A 71 4.61 19.51 7.22
CA GLY A 71 4.69 20.23 5.94
C GLY A 71 6.05 20.11 5.24
N THR A 72 6.87 19.12 5.60
CA THR A 72 8.15 18.84 4.93
C THR A 72 7.97 18.00 3.66
N CYS A 73 6.81 17.40 3.48
CA CYS A 73 6.31 16.87 2.20
C CYS A 73 4.84 17.25 2.01
N ASP A 74 4.38 17.20 0.77
CA ASP A 74 3.00 17.55 0.41
C ASP A 74 2.03 16.39 0.58
N ILE A 75 2.51 15.16 0.37
CA ILE A 75 1.72 13.94 0.47
C ILE A 75 2.52 12.89 1.25
N GLY A 76 1.91 12.34 2.30
CA GLY A 76 2.46 11.21 3.03
C GLY A 76 1.93 9.87 2.51
N MET A 77 2.78 8.86 2.44
CA MET A 77 2.40 7.49 2.08
C MET A 77 2.35 6.59 3.31
N ALA A 78 1.25 5.89 3.52
CA ALA A 78 1.12 4.90 4.59
C ALA A 78 0.56 3.58 4.05
N SER A 79 1.11 2.46 4.54
CA SER A 79 0.61 1.10 4.28
C SER A 79 -0.17 0.54 5.49
N ARG A 80 -0.76 1.43 6.27
CA ARG A 80 -1.62 1.16 7.41
C ARG A 80 -2.64 2.28 7.57
N ASP A 81 -3.65 2.04 8.38
CA ASP A 81 -4.54 3.10 8.82
C ASP A 81 -3.77 4.19 9.59
N LEU A 82 -4.23 5.42 9.48
CA LEU A 82 -3.75 6.52 10.30
C LEU A 82 -4.23 6.34 11.74
N THR A 83 -3.36 6.71 12.69
CA THR A 83 -3.74 6.80 14.10
C THR A 83 -4.73 7.95 14.32
N ASP A 84 -5.41 7.95 15.46
CA ASP A 84 -6.36 9.03 15.78
C ASP A 84 -5.67 10.40 15.95
N GLU A 85 -4.39 10.40 16.35
CA GLU A 85 -3.57 11.62 16.42
C GLU A 85 -3.23 12.15 15.02
N GLU A 86 -2.81 11.25 14.12
CA GLU A 86 -2.49 11.59 12.73
C GLU A 86 -3.72 12.16 11.99
N LYS A 87 -4.91 11.60 12.24
CA LYS A 87 -6.18 12.05 11.64
C LYS A 87 -6.60 13.46 12.08
N GLN A 88 -6.04 14.01 13.14
CA GLN A 88 -6.32 15.38 13.55
C GLN A 88 -5.73 16.42 12.57
N ASN A 89 -4.62 16.07 11.93
CA ASN A 89 -3.89 16.99 11.05
C ASN A 89 -3.84 16.50 9.58
N LEU A 90 -4.12 15.23 9.33
CA LEU A 90 -4.03 14.60 8.01
C LEU A 90 -5.37 14.02 7.59
N THR A 91 -5.70 14.17 6.32
CA THR A 91 -6.87 13.54 5.70
C THR A 91 -6.44 12.32 4.92
N PRO A 92 -6.82 11.09 5.32
CA PRO A 92 -6.47 9.89 4.59
C PRO A 92 -7.30 9.74 3.33
N THR A 93 -6.64 9.31 2.26
CA THR A 93 -7.29 8.86 1.02
C THR A 93 -6.79 7.44 0.71
N GLU A 94 -7.68 6.46 0.76
CA GLU A 94 -7.36 5.10 0.37
C GLU A 94 -7.19 5.03 -1.15
N ILE A 95 -6.03 4.52 -1.59
CA ILE A 95 -5.70 4.39 -3.02
C ILE A 95 -5.81 2.94 -3.51
N ALA A 96 -5.62 1.97 -2.62
CA ALA A 96 -5.73 0.55 -2.91
C ALA A 96 -5.83 -0.26 -1.62
N LEU A 97 -6.37 -1.46 -1.72
CA LEU A 97 -6.27 -2.50 -0.69
C LEU A 97 -5.19 -3.50 -1.12
N ASP A 98 -4.33 -3.86 -0.18
CA ASP A 98 -3.31 -4.89 -0.38
C ASP A 98 -3.57 -6.07 0.55
N GLY A 99 -3.19 -7.26 0.11
CA GLY A 99 -3.36 -8.50 0.86
C GLY A 99 -2.02 -9.22 1.06
N ILE A 100 -1.74 -9.62 2.29
CA ILE A 100 -0.60 -10.48 2.59
C ILE A 100 -1.04 -11.93 2.50
N ALA A 101 -0.46 -12.70 1.57
CA ALA A 101 -0.72 -14.12 1.42
C ALA A 101 0.34 -14.92 2.19
N VAL A 102 -0.11 -15.79 3.08
CA VAL A 102 0.74 -16.84 3.64
C VAL A 102 0.76 -18.00 2.66
N ILE A 103 1.93 -18.36 2.20
CA ILE A 103 2.12 -19.43 1.21
C ILE A 103 2.83 -20.63 1.85
N VAL A 104 2.41 -21.81 1.46
CA VAL A 104 3.06 -23.09 1.84
C VAL A 104 3.42 -23.86 0.56
N ASN A 105 4.29 -24.87 0.70
CA ASN A 105 4.60 -25.75 -0.42
C ASN A 105 3.31 -26.46 -0.88
N PRO A 106 3.07 -26.58 -2.21
CA PRO A 106 1.87 -27.25 -2.73
C PRO A 106 1.67 -28.70 -2.26
N SER A 107 2.74 -29.38 -1.86
CA SER A 107 2.67 -30.74 -1.31
C SER A 107 2.27 -30.79 0.17
N ASN A 108 2.11 -29.66 0.85
CA ASN A 108 1.78 -29.60 2.26
C ASN A 108 0.35 -30.07 2.56
N GLY A 109 -0.58 -29.87 1.64
CA GLY A 109 -1.98 -30.30 1.79
C GLY A 109 -2.83 -29.38 2.69
N ILE A 110 -2.27 -28.31 3.25
CA ILE A 110 -3.02 -27.32 4.04
C ILE A 110 -3.66 -26.31 3.07
N GLU A 111 -4.98 -26.17 3.16
CA GLU A 111 -5.74 -25.26 2.30
C GLU A 111 -6.04 -23.93 2.99
N ASN A 112 -6.25 -23.95 4.32
CA ASN A 112 -6.61 -22.76 5.09
C ASN A 112 -5.91 -22.76 6.45
N LEU A 113 -5.59 -21.57 6.93
CA LEU A 113 -5.09 -21.34 8.29
C LEU A 113 -5.85 -20.15 8.90
N THR A 114 -6.17 -20.28 10.18
CA THR A 114 -6.67 -19.13 10.94
C THR A 114 -5.53 -18.20 11.32
N SER A 115 -5.83 -16.94 11.66
CA SER A 115 -4.83 -15.99 12.13
C SER A 115 -4.09 -16.46 13.38
N ASP A 116 -4.80 -17.17 14.29
CA ASP A 116 -4.20 -17.72 15.50
C ASP A 116 -3.24 -18.89 15.18
N GLN A 117 -3.59 -19.74 14.21
CA GLN A 117 -2.68 -20.79 13.73
C GLN A 117 -1.44 -20.20 13.06
N VAL A 118 -1.59 -19.19 12.21
CA VAL A 118 -0.45 -18.48 11.62
C VAL A 118 0.44 -17.89 12.72
N LYS A 119 -0.15 -17.22 13.71
CA LYS A 119 0.58 -16.71 14.87
C LYS A 119 1.33 -17.82 15.62
N GLY A 120 0.64 -18.91 15.95
CA GLY A 120 1.24 -20.06 16.67
C GLY A 120 2.43 -20.68 15.91
N ILE A 121 2.35 -20.78 14.58
CA ILE A 121 3.45 -21.25 13.74
C ILE A 121 4.65 -20.30 13.82
N PHE A 122 4.44 -19.01 13.66
CA PHE A 122 5.54 -18.02 13.65
C PHE A 122 6.12 -17.75 15.04
N THR A 123 5.37 -18.01 16.13
CA THR A 123 5.87 -17.92 17.51
C THR A 123 6.51 -19.24 17.99
N GLY A 124 6.37 -20.34 17.24
CA GLY A 124 6.89 -21.65 17.59
C GLY A 124 6.04 -22.40 18.61
N GLU A 125 4.80 -21.97 18.85
CA GLU A 125 3.81 -22.70 19.65
C GLU A 125 3.25 -23.90 18.89
N ILE A 126 3.16 -23.80 17.57
CA ILE A 126 2.77 -24.87 16.65
C ILE A 126 4.00 -25.24 15.84
N THR A 127 4.48 -26.46 15.99
CA THR A 127 5.71 -26.93 15.34
C THR A 127 5.49 -28.11 14.39
N ASP A 128 4.29 -28.67 14.35
CA ASP A 128 3.92 -29.76 13.46
C ASP A 128 2.67 -29.39 12.65
N TRP A 129 2.69 -29.70 11.35
CA TRP A 129 1.56 -29.48 10.46
C TRP A 129 0.32 -30.33 10.83
N ALA A 130 0.51 -31.42 11.55
CA ALA A 130 -0.60 -32.22 12.05
C ALA A 130 -1.48 -31.46 13.07
N ASP A 131 -0.92 -30.44 13.73
CA ASP A 131 -1.63 -29.65 14.74
C ASP A 131 -2.54 -28.56 14.15
N VAL A 132 -2.51 -28.37 12.82
CA VAL A 132 -3.29 -27.32 12.10
C VAL A 132 -4.28 -27.89 11.07
N GLN A 133 -4.44 -29.21 11.03
CA GLN A 133 -5.39 -29.90 10.14
C GLN A 133 -6.81 -29.92 10.70
#